data_e87989c627d18bc6d9605206c53e5f6b
#
_entry.id   e87989c627d18bc6d9605206c53e5f6b
#
_cell.length_a   1.000
_cell.length_b   1.000
_cell.length_c   1.000
_cell.angle_alpha   90.00
_cell.angle_beta   90.00
_cell.angle_gamma   90.00
#
_symmetry.space_group_name_H-M   'P 1'
#
loop_
_entity.id
_entity.type
_entity.pdbx_description
1 polymer ?
#
loop_
_entity_poly.entity_id
_entity_poly.type
_entity_poly.pdbx_seq_one_letter_code
_entity_poly.pdbx_strand_id
1 'polypeptide(L)'
;GLGGRLDATNSVAHPVLCIITSISLEHTEILGDTIAQIAGEKAGIIKTGVPVVFDANESEAAAVIADRARELHSPCTALEKKMYRMLEFKNNFIDFSLSTAYDKETRWTIPGAADYQVENAALAILAMRILQQQYPSAFSGDSFEQQLHSGMKAAFWPGRMQEIAPEIYFDGAHNTSGIGMFTEAVKRLT
;
A
#
# COMPACT_ATOMS: atom_id res chain seq x y z
N GLY A 1 7.67 -8.62 -7.28
CA GLY A 1 7.50 -9.31 -8.54
C GLY A 1 7.28 -8.34 -9.71
N LEU A 2 7.18 -8.85 -10.90
CA LEU A 2 6.99 -8.06 -12.11
C LEU A 2 5.59 -8.29 -12.68
N GLY A 3 4.82 -7.21 -12.83
CA GLY A 3 3.44 -7.27 -13.34
C GLY A 3 2.45 -7.75 -12.29
N GLY A 4 1.57 -8.67 -12.66
CA GLY A 4 0.52 -9.18 -11.79
C GLY A 4 0.10 -10.58 -12.25
N ARG A 5 -0.44 -10.70 -13.45
CA ARG A 5 -0.95 -11.96 -13.99
C ARG A 5 0.08 -13.09 -13.98
N LEU A 6 1.33 -12.81 -14.32
CA LEU A 6 2.44 -13.76 -14.36
C LEU A 6 3.42 -13.58 -13.18
N ASP A 7 3.04 -12.79 -12.16
CA ASP A 7 3.85 -12.61 -10.97
C ASP A 7 3.93 -13.90 -10.15
N ALA A 8 5.10 -14.16 -9.55
CA ALA A 8 5.30 -15.34 -8.71
C ALA A 8 4.30 -15.41 -7.54
N THR A 9 3.93 -14.25 -6.96
CA THR A 9 2.95 -14.19 -5.87
C THR A 9 1.55 -14.57 -6.33
N ASN A 10 1.24 -14.46 -7.64
CA ASN A 10 -0.04 -14.85 -8.22
C ASN A 10 -0.24 -16.37 -8.33
N SER A 11 0.76 -17.17 -7.94
CA SER A 11 0.65 -18.63 -7.81
C SER A 11 -0.33 -19.06 -6.71
N VAL A 12 -0.67 -18.17 -5.77
CA VAL A 12 -1.70 -18.41 -4.77
C VAL A 12 -3.07 -18.46 -5.45
N ALA A 13 -3.65 -19.65 -5.55
CA ALA A 13 -4.92 -19.86 -6.25
C ALA A 13 -6.12 -19.25 -5.52
N HIS A 14 -6.12 -19.31 -4.19
CA HIS A 14 -7.20 -18.85 -3.31
C HIS A 14 -6.68 -17.89 -2.24
N PRO A 15 -6.30 -16.66 -2.59
CA PRO A 15 -5.91 -15.67 -1.60
C PRO A 15 -7.15 -15.21 -0.81
N VAL A 16 -6.95 -14.79 0.43
CA VAL A 16 -8.02 -14.23 1.26
C VAL A 16 -8.32 -12.77 0.92
N LEU A 17 -7.36 -12.08 0.31
CA LEU A 17 -7.44 -10.68 -0.09
C LEU A 17 -6.32 -10.38 -1.09
N CYS A 18 -6.58 -9.49 -2.04
CA CYS A 18 -5.58 -8.94 -2.95
C CYS A 18 -5.29 -7.47 -2.58
N ILE A 19 -4.02 -7.06 -2.68
CA ILE A 19 -3.63 -5.66 -2.48
C ILE A 19 -2.87 -5.19 -3.72
N ILE A 20 -3.27 -4.06 -4.30
CA ILE A 20 -2.56 -3.39 -5.39
C ILE A 20 -2.11 -2.02 -4.89
N THR A 21 -0.81 -1.85 -4.78
CA THR A 21 -0.18 -0.59 -4.35
C THR A 21 -0.18 0.43 -5.49
N SER A 22 0.44 1.59 -5.28
CA SER A 22 0.54 2.67 -6.27
C SER A 22 1.04 2.16 -7.63
N ILE A 23 0.47 2.73 -8.69
CA ILE A 23 0.82 2.43 -10.08
C ILE A 23 1.45 3.66 -10.70
N SER A 24 2.59 3.46 -11.34
CA SER A 24 3.29 4.47 -12.11
C SER A 24 3.87 3.86 -13.38
N LEU A 25 4.37 4.68 -14.30
CA LEU A 25 5.10 4.20 -15.46
C LEU A 25 6.41 3.55 -15.02
N GLU A 26 6.39 2.22 -14.95
CA GLU A 26 7.54 1.39 -14.60
C GLU A 26 7.55 0.12 -15.45
N HIS A 27 8.74 -0.41 -15.74
CA HIS A 27 8.88 -1.63 -16.54
C HIS A 27 8.10 -1.58 -17.87
N THR A 28 8.07 -0.43 -18.51
CA THR A 28 7.25 -0.17 -19.72
C THR A 28 7.57 -1.13 -20.86
N GLU A 29 8.80 -1.59 -20.98
CA GLU A 29 9.22 -2.58 -21.97
C GLU A 29 8.51 -3.94 -21.85
N ILE A 30 7.93 -4.23 -20.66
CA ILE A 30 7.31 -5.53 -20.37
C ILE A 30 5.82 -5.37 -20.05
N LEU A 31 5.44 -4.33 -19.28
CA LEU A 31 4.09 -4.17 -18.78
C LEU A 31 3.20 -3.27 -19.65
N GLY A 32 3.83 -2.58 -20.64
CA GLY A 32 3.14 -1.65 -21.53
C GLY A 32 3.47 -0.18 -21.26
N ASP A 33 3.16 0.66 -22.24
CA ASP A 33 3.58 2.07 -22.29
C ASP A 33 2.60 3.04 -21.64
N THR A 34 1.47 2.55 -21.13
CA THR A 34 0.42 3.38 -20.53
C THR A 34 0.07 2.90 -19.11
N ILE A 35 -0.43 3.83 -18.30
CA ILE A 35 -0.92 3.53 -16.95
C ILE A 35 -2.02 2.44 -17.00
N ALA A 36 -2.94 2.51 -17.98
CA ALA A 36 -4.00 1.51 -18.13
C ALA A 36 -3.45 0.10 -18.41
N GLN A 37 -2.43 -0.03 -19.26
CA GLN A 37 -1.80 -1.32 -19.54
C GLN A 37 -1.14 -1.91 -18.30
N ILE A 38 -0.34 -1.11 -17.59
CA ILE A 38 0.33 -1.52 -16.35
C ILE A 38 -0.70 -1.90 -15.28
N ALA A 39 -1.76 -1.10 -15.13
CA ALA A 39 -2.86 -1.39 -14.22
C ALA A 39 -3.57 -2.70 -14.56
N GLY A 40 -3.81 -2.96 -15.86
CA GLY A 40 -4.40 -4.21 -16.35
C GLY A 40 -3.55 -5.45 -16.00
N GLU A 41 -2.23 -5.38 -16.19
CA GLU A 41 -1.33 -6.45 -15.78
C GLU A 41 -1.33 -6.67 -14.26
N LYS A 42 -1.28 -5.59 -13.46
CA LYS A 42 -1.33 -5.68 -12.00
C LYS A 42 -2.71 -6.19 -11.50
N ALA A 43 -3.80 -5.78 -12.13
CA ALA A 43 -5.15 -6.27 -11.82
C ALA A 43 -5.35 -7.77 -12.13
N GLY A 44 -4.41 -8.38 -12.87
CA GLY A 44 -4.38 -9.83 -13.12
C GLY A 44 -4.23 -10.70 -11.86
N ILE A 45 -3.89 -10.12 -10.69
CA ILE A 45 -3.88 -10.84 -9.40
C ILE A 45 -5.27 -11.03 -8.80
N ILE A 46 -6.27 -10.25 -9.25
CA ILE A 46 -7.63 -10.30 -8.69
C ILE A 46 -8.25 -11.65 -9.04
N LYS A 47 -8.80 -12.34 -8.05
CA LYS A 47 -9.49 -13.63 -8.20
C LYS A 47 -10.98 -13.46 -7.99
N THR A 48 -11.79 -14.27 -8.68
CA THR A 48 -13.25 -14.21 -8.60
C THR A 48 -13.75 -14.26 -7.17
N GLY A 49 -14.52 -13.26 -6.77
CA GLY A 49 -15.12 -13.15 -5.44
C GLY A 49 -14.16 -12.81 -4.30
N VAL A 50 -12.85 -12.68 -4.57
CA VAL A 50 -11.85 -12.32 -3.54
C VAL A 50 -11.77 -10.81 -3.42
N PRO A 51 -11.84 -10.23 -2.19
CA PRO A 51 -11.72 -8.79 -2.01
C PRO A 51 -10.40 -8.23 -2.53
N VAL A 52 -10.46 -7.03 -3.08
CA VAL A 52 -9.28 -6.25 -3.47
C VAL A 52 -9.27 -4.89 -2.78
N VAL A 53 -8.13 -4.54 -2.21
CA VAL A 53 -7.81 -3.19 -1.74
C VAL A 53 -6.77 -2.60 -2.66
N PHE A 54 -6.93 -1.36 -3.08
CA PHE A 54 -6.00 -0.76 -4.01
C PHE A 54 -5.83 0.74 -3.79
N ASP A 55 -4.67 1.24 -4.19
CA ASP A 55 -4.40 2.66 -4.28
C ASP A 55 -5.17 3.28 -5.46
N ALA A 56 -5.99 4.29 -5.16
CA ALA A 56 -6.81 4.99 -6.14
C ALA A 56 -6.31 6.41 -6.45
N ASN A 57 -5.06 6.73 -6.10
CA ASN A 57 -4.51 8.09 -6.33
C ASN A 57 -4.25 8.38 -7.81
N GLU A 58 -4.00 7.35 -8.62
CA GLU A 58 -3.94 7.45 -10.08
C GLU A 58 -5.30 7.03 -10.68
N SER A 59 -6.05 7.98 -11.22
CA SER A 59 -7.45 7.80 -11.62
C SER A 59 -7.62 6.80 -12.77
N GLU A 60 -6.71 6.77 -13.74
CA GLU A 60 -6.75 5.84 -14.87
C GLU A 60 -6.52 4.40 -14.38
N ALA A 61 -5.54 4.19 -13.51
CA ALA A 61 -5.28 2.89 -12.89
C ALA A 61 -6.46 2.43 -12.03
N ALA A 62 -7.03 3.35 -11.24
CA ALA A 62 -8.17 3.06 -10.38
C ALA A 62 -9.39 2.56 -11.16
N ALA A 63 -9.68 3.18 -12.30
CA ALA A 63 -10.78 2.75 -13.18
C ALA A 63 -10.57 1.33 -13.70
N VAL A 64 -9.37 1.01 -14.20
CA VAL A 64 -9.02 -0.33 -14.71
C VAL A 64 -9.15 -1.39 -13.63
N ILE A 65 -8.64 -1.12 -12.42
CA ILE A 65 -8.72 -2.06 -11.29
C ILE A 65 -10.17 -2.28 -10.86
N ALA A 66 -10.97 -1.21 -10.76
CA ALA A 66 -12.37 -1.28 -10.36
C ALA A 66 -13.21 -2.04 -11.38
N ASP A 67 -12.97 -1.83 -12.68
CA ASP A 67 -13.66 -2.56 -13.75
C ASP A 67 -13.31 -4.05 -13.69
N ARG A 68 -12.04 -4.39 -13.52
CA ARG A 68 -11.62 -5.78 -13.38
C ARG A 68 -12.22 -6.45 -12.15
N ALA A 69 -12.28 -5.76 -11.02
CA ALA A 69 -12.92 -6.27 -9.82
C ALA A 69 -14.41 -6.54 -10.05
N ARG A 70 -15.11 -5.64 -10.75
CA ARG A 70 -16.54 -5.78 -11.11
C ARG A 70 -16.76 -7.01 -12.01
N GLU A 71 -15.94 -7.20 -13.03
CA GLU A 71 -16.01 -8.38 -13.91
C GLU A 71 -15.88 -9.70 -13.14
N LEU A 72 -15.03 -9.71 -12.09
CA LEU A 72 -14.78 -10.89 -11.27
C LEU A 72 -15.69 -10.98 -10.04
N HIS A 73 -16.68 -10.09 -9.92
CA HIS A 73 -17.57 -10.02 -8.75
C HIS A 73 -16.80 -9.93 -7.43
N SER A 74 -15.64 -9.25 -7.44
CA SER A 74 -14.75 -9.06 -6.30
C SER A 74 -15.14 -7.81 -5.53
N PRO A 75 -15.38 -7.88 -4.20
CA PRO A 75 -15.53 -6.69 -3.37
C PRO A 75 -14.30 -5.78 -3.54
N CYS A 76 -14.53 -4.50 -3.81
CA CYS A 76 -13.48 -3.58 -4.20
C CYS A 76 -13.44 -2.38 -3.27
N THR A 77 -12.29 -2.11 -2.67
CA THR A 77 -12.09 -0.99 -1.74
C THR A 77 -10.92 -0.13 -2.18
N ALA A 78 -11.21 1.10 -2.52
CA ALA A 78 -10.22 2.10 -2.95
C ALA A 78 -9.67 2.88 -1.76
N LEU A 79 -8.36 3.09 -1.70
CA LEU A 79 -7.70 4.06 -0.83
C LEU A 79 -7.44 5.33 -1.62
N GLU A 80 -8.09 6.43 -1.26
CA GLU A 80 -7.93 7.73 -1.89
C GLU A 80 -7.03 8.64 -1.04
N LYS A 81 -6.32 9.58 -1.66
CA LYS A 81 -5.40 10.53 -1.00
C LYS A 81 -6.06 11.32 0.14
N LYS A 82 -7.33 11.64 0.01
CA LYS A 82 -8.11 12.36 1.04
C LYS A 82 -8.34 11.57 2.32
N MET A 83 -8.15 10.23 2.28
CA MET A 83 -8.42 9.34 3.41
C MET A 83 -7.27 9.29 4.41
N TYR A 84 -6.06 9.71 4.03
CA TYR A 84 -4.90 9.73 4.91
C TYR A 84 -4.13 11.04 4.80
N ARG A 85 -3.54 11.46 5.92
CA ARG A 85 -2.75 12.69 5.99
C ARG A 85 -1.61 12.53 7.00
N MET A 86 -0.39 12.83 6.58
CA MET A 86 0.74 12.94 7.49
C MET A 86 0.48 14.10 8.47
N LEU A 87 0.73 13.87 9.75
CA LEU A 87 0.56 14.83 10.83
C LEU A 87 1.91 15.39 11.29
N GLU A 88 2.86 14.51 11.55
CA GLU A 88 4.17 14.86 12.10
C GLU A 88 5.23 13.86 11.66
N PHE A 89 6.46 14.35 11.47
CA PHE A 89 7.66 13.53 11.35
C PHE A 89 8.61 13.89 12.49
N LYS A 90 8.98 12.92 13.31
CA LYS A 90 9.86 13.12 14.46
C LYS A 90 10.55 11.83 14.86
N ASN A 91 11.86 11.91 15.17
CA ASN A 91 12.65 10.78 15.68
C ASN A 91 12.56 9.53 14.77
N ASN A 92 12.64 9.71 13.45
CA ASN A 92 12.47 8.65 12.45
C ASN A 92 11.13 7.92 12.51
N PHE A 93 10.08 8.58 12.99
CA PHE A 93 8.69 8.10 12.93
C PHE A 93 7.81 9.11 12.22
N ILE A 94 6.86 8.60 11.48
CA ILE A 94 5.79 9.38 10.87
C ILE A 94 4.49 9.07 11.61
N ASP A 95 3.86 10.12 12.13
CA ASP A 95 2.48 10.07 12.59
C ASP A 95 1.56 10.53 11.47
N PHE A 96 0.50 9.77 11.23
CA PHE A 96 -0.51 10.12 10.24
C PHE A 96 -1.91 9.81 10.74
N SER A 97 -2.91 10.49 10.19
CA SER A 97 -4.32 10.19 10.40
C SER A 97 -4.86 9.36 9.25
N LEU A 98 -5.78 8.45 9.56
CA LEU A 98 -6.51 7.65 8.59
C LEU A 98 -8.02 7.82 8.82
N SER A 99 -8.77 8.11 7.75
CA SER A 99 -10.23 8.28 7.75
C SER A 99 -10.83 7.41 6.65
N THR A 100 -11.37 6.27 7.04
CA THR A 100 -12.00 5.30 6.13
C THR A 100 -13.41 4.96 6.66
N ALA A 101 -14.06 3.98 6.07
CA ALA A 101 -15.30 3.43 6.63
C ALA A 101 -15.08 2.76 8.00
N TYR A 102 -13.84 2.43 8.34
CA TYR A 102 -13.45 1.69 9.56
C TYR A 102 -12.73 2.57 10.58
N ASP A 103 -12.08 3.64 10.13
CA ASP A 103 -11.24 4.52 10.94
C ASP A 103 -11.74 5.95 10.84
N LYS A 104 -12.01 6.59 11.99
CA LYS A 104 -12.50 7.98 12.07
C LYS A 104 -11.36 8.86 12.60
N GLU A 105 -10.53 9.38 11.69
CA GLU A 105 -9.36 10.20 12.02
C GLU A 105 -8.41 9.51 13.01
N THR A 106 -8.31 8.19 12.93
CA THR A 106 -7.43 7.41 13.80
C THR A 106 -5.99 7.78 13.54
N ARG A 107 -5.24 8.07 14.60
CA ARG A 107 -3.80 8.37 14.53
C ARG A 107 -3.00 7.09 14.53
N TRP A 108 -2.09 6.98 13.59
CA TRP A 108 -1.17 5.87 13.39
C TRP A 108 0.27 6.34 13.40
N THR A 109 1.18 5.48 13.81
CA THR A 109 2.62 5.75 13.84
C THR A 109 3.34 4.64 13.08
N ILE A 110 4.22 5.01 12.16
CA ILE A 110 5.10 4.09 11.43
C ILE A 110 6.55 4.57 11.51
N PRO A 111 7.54 3.67 11.47
CA PRO A 111 8.93 4.07 11.35
C PRO A 111 9.26 4.53 9.93
N GLY A 112 10.31 5.35 9.80
CA GLY A 112 10.82 5.85 8.53
C GLY A 112 10.53 7.32 8.28
N ALA A 113 11.03 7.84 7.15
CA ALA A 113 10.96 9.25 6.78
C ALA A 113 10.23 9.49 5.44
N ALA A 114 9.78 8.44 4.77
CA ALA A 114 9.25 8.52 3.42
C ALA A 114 7.71 8.53 3.37
N ASP A 115 7.14 9.53 2.69
CA ASP A 115 5.68 9.71 2.54
C ASP A 115 4.97 8.52 1.91
N TYR A 116 5.62 7.85 0.95
CA TYR A 116 5.04 6.67 0.32
C TYR A 116 4.78 5.53 1.32
N GLN A 117 5.46 5.53 2.46
CA GLN A 117 5.21 4.55 3.52
C GLN A 117 3.88 4.82 4.24
N VAL A 118 3.43 6.07 4.30
CA VAL A 118 2.09 6.40 4.84
C VAL A 118 1.00 5.76 3.99
N GLU A 119 1.13 5.82 2.68
CA GLU A 119 0.21 5.22 1.74
C GLU A 119 0.20 3.69 1.84
N ASN A 120 1.39 3.07 1.84
CA ASN A 120 1.52 1.63 2.03
C ASN A 120 0.93 1.17 3.38
N ALA A 121 1.18 1.93 4.45
CA ALA A 121 0.64 1.67 5.77
C ALA A 121 -0.90 1.78 5.80
N ALA A 122 -1.44 2.82 5.17
CA ALA A 122 -2.89 3.01 5.07
C ALA A 122 -3.56 1.85 4.31
N LEU A 123 -2.95 1.38 3.19
CA LEU A 123 -3.40 0.19 2.48
C LEU A 123 -3.36 -1.07 3.36
N ALA A 124 -2.28 -1.26 4.10
CA ALA A 124 -2.14 -2.41 4.99
C ALA A 124 -3.18 -2.39 6.12
N ILE A 125 -3.42 -1.24 6.74
CA ILE A 125 -4.45 -1.09 7.77
C ILE A 125 -5.83 -1.38 7.19
N LEU A 126 -6.16 -0.80 6.04
CA LEU A 126 -7.44 -1.00 5.37
C LEU A 126 -7.66 -2.48 5.02
N ALA A 127 -6.61 -3.17 4.56
CA ALA A 127 -6.64 -4.61 4.31
C ALA A 127 -6.92 -5.40 5.59
N MET A 128 -6.27 -5.06 6.70
CA MET A 128 -6.49 -5.71 7.99
C MET A 128 -7.91 -5.48 8.54
N ARG A 129 -8.50 -4.29 8.29
CA ARG A 129 -9.90 -4.01 8.65
C ARG A 129 -10.88 -4.91 7.88
N ILE A 130 -10.65 -5.11 6.60
CA ILE A 130 -11.46 -5.99 5.77
C ILE A 130 -11.33 -7.45 6.24
N LEU A 131 -10.10 -7.91 6.52
CA LEU A 131 -9.86 -9.26 7.03
C LEU A 131 -10.52 -9.46 8.41
N GLN A 132 -10.47 -8.47 9.30
CA GLN A 132 -11.18 -8.52 10.58
C GLN A 132 -12.69 -8.73 10.42
N GLN A 133 -13.29 -8.05 9.46
CA GLN A 133 -14.72 -8.24 9.17
C GLN A 133 -15.04 -9.62 8.58
N GLN A 134 -14.18 -10.14 7.72
CA GLN A 134 -14.39 -11.44 7.09
C GLN A 134 -14.12 -12.62 8.03
N TYR A 135 -13.16 -12.45 8.92
CA TYR A 135 -12.68 -13.50 9.84
C TYR A 135 -12.71 -13.02 11.30
N PRO A 136 -13.87 -12.62 11.86
CA PRO A 136 -13.93 -12.02 13.18
C PRO A 136 -13.41 -12.93 14.30
N SER A 137 -13.50 -14.25 14.15
CA SER A 137 -12.94 -15.20 15.11
C SER A 137 -11.41 -15.23 15.15
N ALA A 138 -10.76 -14.91 14.03
CA ALA A 138 -9.30 -14.85 13.94
C ALA A 138 -8.74 -13.52 14.47
N PHE A 139 -9.55 -12.46 14.50
CA PHE A 139 -9.17 -11.10 14.86
C PHE A 139 -10.07 -10.55 15.97
N SER A 140 -10.42 -11.38 16.97
CA SER A 140 -11.33 -11.01 18.04
C SER A 140 -10.62 -10.33 19.21
N GLY A 141 -11.32 -9.36 19.85
CA GLY A 141 -10.97 -8.77 21.13
C GLY A 141 -10.23 -7.43 21.05
N ASP A 142 -10.15 -6.76 22.22
CA ASP A 142 -9.47 -5.46 22.38
C ASP A 142 -7.96 -5.52 22.02
N SER A 143 -7.39 -6.74 22.02
CA SER A 143 -6.00 -6.96 21.64
C SER A 143 -5.72 -6.71 20.16
N PHE A 144 -6.69 -6.82 19.26
CA PHE A 144 -6.47 -6.60 17.82
C PHE A 144 -6.02 -5.17 17.52
N GLU A 145 -6.69 -4.18 18.08
CA GLU A 145 -6.30 -2.76 17.90
C GLU A 145 -4.89 -2.51 18.41
N GLN A 146 -4.58 -3.00 19.60
CA GLN A 146 -3.25 -2.84 20.19
C GLN A 146 -2.18 -3.55 19.36
N GLN A 147 -2.47 -4.76 18.87
CA GLN A 147 -1.57 -5.51 18.01
C GLN A 147 -1.35 -4.82 16.66
N LEU A 148 -2.41 -4.28 16.05
CA LEU A 148 -2.31 -3.56 14.79
C LEU A 148 -1.46 -2.29 14.95
N HIS A 149 -1.72 -1.48 15.97
CA HIS A 149 -0.90 -0.30 16.29
C HIS A 149 0.56 -0.66 16.58
N SER A 150 0.79 -1.71 17.37
CA SER A 150 2.15 -2.17 17.71
C SER A 150 2.86 -2.70 16.48
N GLY A 151 2.18 -3.48 15.64
CA GLY A 151 2.71 -3.99 14.38
C GLY A 151 3.08 -2.89 13.40
N MET A 152 2.23 -1.87 13.24
CA MET A 152 2.53 -0.72 12.39
C MET A 152 3.76 0.05 12.89
N LYS A 153 3.85 0.29 14.20
CA LYS A 153 4.98 0.98 14.82
C LYS A 153 6.30 0.19 14.76
N ALA A 154 6.21 -1.14 14.71
CA ALA A 154 7.37 -2.02 14.61
C ALA A 154 7.69 -2.45 13.17
N ALA A 155 6.93 -1.98 12.18
CA ALA A 155 7.12 -2.36 10.79
C ALA A 155 8.51 -1.94 10.31
N PHE A 156 9.25 -2.87 9.73
CA PHE A 156 10.57 -2.60 9.18
C PHE A 156 10.71 -3.28 7.82
N TRP A 157 11.14 -2.50 6.83
CA TRP A 157 11.40 -3.02 5.50
C TRP A 157 12.81 -2.62 5.05
N PRO A 158 13.73 -3.59 4.91
CA PRO A 158 15.08 -3.31 4.47
C PRO A 158 15.11 -2.59 3.12
N GLY A 159 15.99 -1.59 2.98
CA GLY A 159 16.15 -0.86 1.74
C GLY A 159 14.99 0.10 1.38
N ARG A 160 14.23 0.56 2.37
CA ARG A 160 13.24 1.63 2.22
C ARG A 160 13.54 2.75 3.20
N MET A 161 14.25 3.79 2.75
CA MET A 161 14.78 4.87 3.59
C MET A 161 15.47 4.35 4.86
N GLN A 162 16.20 3.26 4.71
CA GLN A 162 16.90 2.61 5.81
C GLN A 162 18.15 3.40 6.18
N GLU A 163 18.24 3.89 7.39
CA GLU A 163 19.47 4.44 7.93
C GLU A 163 20.43 3.29 8.25
N ILE A 164 21.55 3.20 7.52
CA ILE A 164 22.56 2.14 7.67
C ILE A 164 23.78 2.58 8.48
N ALA A 165 23.96 3.88 8.61
CA ALA A 165 24.92 4.56 9.49
C ALA A 165 24.42 5.99 9.72
N PRO A 166 24.93 6.74 10.72
CA PRO A 166 24.50 8.09 10.97
C PRO A 166 24.49 8.94 9.69
N GLU A 167 23.32 9.51 9.34
CA GLU A 167 23.08 10.32 8.14
C GLU A 167 23.30 9.61 6.79
N ILE A 168 23.46 8.28 6.78
CA ILE A 168 23.60 7.49 5.55
C ILE A 168 22.35 6.63 5.36
N TYR A 169 21.58 6.96 4.32
CA TYR A 169 20.31 6.30 4.00
C TYR A 169 20.44 5.45 2.75
N PHE A 170 19.83 4.27 2.79
CA PHE A 170 19.72 3.35 1.67
C PHE A 170 18.25 3.15 1.27
N ASP A 171 17.97 3.26 -0.01
CA ASP A 171 16.64 3.03 -0.59
C ASP A 171 16.74 2.25 -1.91
N GLY A 172 15.76 1.40 -2.15
CA GLY A 172 15.65 0.61 -3.37
C GLY A 172 15.01 1.35 -4.57
N ALA A 173 14.90 2.68 -4.51
CA ALA A 173 14.39 3.48 -5.62
C ALA A 173 15.25 3.30 -6.88
N HIS A 174 14.65 2.89 -7.99
CA HIS A 174 15.33 2.59 -9.25
C HIS A 174 14.56 3.07 -10.50
N ASN A 175 13.42 3.75 -10.29
CA ASN A 175 12.65 4.38 -11.35
C ASN A 175 12.43 5.87 -11.04
N THR A 176 11.97 6.65 -12.00
CA THR A 176 11.80 8.10 -11.88
C THR A 176 10.89 8.49 -10.72
N SER A 177 9.78 7.77 -10.52
CA SER A 177 8.84 8.01 -9.43
C SER A 177 9.49 7.73 -8.07
N GLY A 178 10.14 6.57 -7.92
CA GLY A 178 10.83 6.17 -6.69
C GLY A 178 11.94 7.14 -6.30
N ILE A 179 12.78 7.55 -7.28
CA ILE A 179 13.85 8.53 -7.04
C ILE A 179 13.28 9.89 -6.61
N GLY A 180 12.18 10.33 -7.23
CA GLY A 180 11.49 11.55 -6.81
C GLY A 180 11.03 11.48 -5.35
N MET A 181 10.36 10.38 -4.96
CA MET A 181 9.90 10.17 -3.58
C MET A 181 11.07 10.06 -2.58
N PHE A 182 12.15 9.38 -2.96
CA PHE A 182 13.37 9.32 -2.15
C PHE A 182 13.96 10.71 -1.92
N THR A 183 14.07 11.53 -2.98
CA THR A 183 14.61 12.89 -2.88
C THR A 183 13.78 13.77 -1.94
N GLU A 184 12.46 13.70 -2.00
CA GLU A 184 11.58 14.45 -1.09
C GLU A 184 11.71 13.95 0.36
N ALA A 185 11.88 12.65 0.58
CA ALA A 185 12.11 12.11 1.91
C ALA A 185 13.45 12.59 2.50
N VAL A 186 14.52 12.61 1.72
CA VAL A 186 15.84 13.12 2.15
C VAL A 186 15.78 14.59 2.53
N LYS A 187 15.08 15.44 1.78
CA LYS A 187 14.91 16.88 2.11
C LYS A 187 14.27 17.14 3.47
N ARG A 188 13.58 16.16 4.05
CA ARG A 188 12.99 16.30 5.39
C ARG A 188 13.93 15.93 6.51
N LEU A 189 14.98 15.18 6.20
CA LEU A 189 15.99 14.78 7.17
C LEU A 189 17.04 15.86 7.38
N THR A 190 17.15 16.80 6.42
CA THR A 190 18.06 17.94 6.44
C THR A 190 17.34 19.21 6.89
#